data_76dcaef62321846715188e2edafde9b3
#
_entry.id   76dcaef62321846715188e2edafde9b3
#
_cell.length_a   1.000
_cell.length_b   1.000
_cell.length_c   1.000
_cell.angle_alpha   90.00
_cell.angle_beta   90.00
_cell.angle_gamma   90.00
#
_symmetry.space_group_name_H-M   'P 1'
#
loop_
_entity.id
_entity.type
_entity.pdbx_description
1 polymer ?
#
loop_
_entity_poly.entity_id
_entity_poly.type
_entity_poly.pdbx_seq_one_letter_code
_entity_poly.pdbx_strand_id
1 'polypeptide(L)'
;MNERAKNLGAVHSHFVNPHGLPAENHYTTARDLCTIACAAMRNPAFKEIVSTQKVVVQDGGNGNRVLVNKNKMLYQFDGANGVKTGYTKIAGRCLVSGAERGGMQLVSVVLNCHPMYERSAEILEQCFAKYSLVSLFEPKEMTLPTEVKGKSCRVEAKEGFSYPLAEGELSKVQILFDLPEQVKLPVKCGDALGEMQILLENQLLFSQKIVSIENVKKSFIDILRDIANN
;
A
#
# COMPACT_ATOMS: atom_id res chain seq x y z
N MET A 1 17.21 11.72 1.34
CA MET A 1 16.61 11.02 0.19
C MET A 1 17.10 9.57 0.10
N ASN A 2 18.40 9.33 0.04
CA ASN A 2 18.99 8.00 -0.17
C ASN A 2 18.62 6.97 0.92
N GLU A 3 18.66 7.36 2.18
CA GLU A 3 18.22 6.51 3.30
C GLU A 3 16.74 6.09 3.14
N ARG A 4 15.85 7.05 2.79
CA ARG A 4 14.44 6.73 2.57
C ARG A 4 14.23 5.81 1.37
N ALA A 5 14.96 6.02 0.27
CA ALA A 5 14.92 5.15 -0.91
C ALA A 5 15.33 3.72 -0.53
N LYS A 6 16.45 3.56 0.20
CA LYS A 6 16.93 2.27 0.70
C LYS A 6 15.90 1.58 1.61
N ASN A 7 15.28 2.31 2.53
CA ASN A 7 14.26 1.77 3.44
C ASN A 7 12.97 1.34 2.71
N LEU A 8 12.74 1.85 1.51
CA LEU A 8 11.65 1.41 0.63
C LEU A 8 12.04 0.22 -0.26
N GLY A 9 13.29 -0.23 -0.24
CA GLY A 9 13.79 -1.28 -1.12
C GLY A 9 14.31 -0.78 -2.47
N ALA A 10 14.40 0.54 -2.70
CA ALA A 10 14.97 1.16 -3.90
C ALA A 10 16.51 1.25 -3.76
N VAL A 11 17.17 0.12 -3.92
CA VAL A 11 18.60 -0.06 -3.60
C VAL A 11 19.55 0.21 -4.77
N HIS A 12 19.02 0.39 -5.98
CA HIS A 12 19.79 0.69 -7.19
C HIS A 12 19.64 2.15 -7.63
N SER A 13 19.50 3.05 -6.65
CA SER A 13 19.33 4.48 -6.88
C SER A 13 20.21 5.28 -5.94
N HIS A 14 20.76 6.39 -6.44
CA HIS A 14 21.49 7.34 -5.65
C HIS A 14 21.14 8.77 -6.08
N PHE A 15 20.63 9.55 -5.13
CA PHE A 15 20.16 10.92 -5.34
C PHE A 15 21.16 11.92 -4.75
N VAL A 16 21.77 12.75 -5.61
CA VAL A 16 22.72 13.79 -5.23
C VAL A 16 22.02 15.13 -4.99
N ASN A 17 20.93 15.39 -5.72
CA ASN A 17 20.14 16.61 -5.61
C ASN A 17 18.63 16.33 -5.72
N PRO A 18 17.76 17.27 -5.23
CA PRO A 18 16.30 17.08 -5.28
C PRO A 18 15.67 17.53 -6.61
N HIS A 19 16.37 18.29 -7.44
CA HIS A 19 15.81 18.91 -8.65
C HIS A 19 16.02 18.08 -9.92
N GLY A 20 16.85 16.99 -9.87
CA GLY A 20 17.02 16.06 -10.96
C GLY A 20 17.93 16.54 -12.10
N LEU A 21 18.72 17.57 -11.89
CA LEU A 21 19.76 17.96 -12.85
C LEU A 21 20.92 16.97 -12.80
N PRO A 22 21.61 16.74 -13.93
CA PRO A 22 22.73 15.82 -14.01
C PRO A 22 23.83 16.15 -12.99
N ALA A 23 24.29 15.14 -12.27
CA ALA A 23 25.41 15.18 -11.38
C ALA A 23 26.11 13.82 -11.39
N GLU A 24 27.38 13.80 -11.05
CA GLU A 24 28.11 12.55 -10.88
C GLU A 24 27.43 11.70 -9.81
N ASN A 25 27.31 10.40 -10.05
CA ASN A 25 26.63 9.45 -9.18
C ASN A 25 25.13 9.73 -8.89
N HIS A 26 24.46 10.51 -9.77
CA HIS A 26 23.01 10.70 -9.70
C HIS A 26 22.31 9.76 -10.68
N TYR A 27 21.79 8.64 -10.18
CA TYR A 27 21.20 7.59 -11.00
C TYR A 27 20.01 6.91 -10.32
N THR A 28 19.19 6.23 -11.13
CA THR A 28 18.05 5.43 -10.69
C THR A 28 17.72 4.35 -11.71
N THR A 29 16.81 3.45 -11.34
CA THR A 29 16.19 2.46 -12.23
C THR A 29 14.68 2.67 -12.33
N ALA A 30 14.04 2.13 -13.36
CA ALA A 30 12.60 2.18 -13.50
C ALA A 30 11.90 1.46 -12.34
N ARG A 31 12.45 0.33 -11.87
CA ARG A 31 11.93 -0.40 -10.71
C ARG A 31 11.97 0.42 -9.43
N ASP A 32 13.10 1.04 -9.15
CA ASP A 32 13.27 1.85 -7.93
C ASP A 32 12.35 3.08 -7.94
N LEU A 33 12.23 3.78 -9.08
CA LEU A 33 11.29 4.90 -9.21
C LEU A 33 9.83 4.44 -9.06
N CYS A 34 9.48 3.26 -9.56
CA CYS A 34 8.16 2.67 -9.35
C CYS A 34 7.91 2.44 -7.85
N THR A 35 8.85 1.80 -7.15
CA THR A 35 8.77 1.57 -5.69
C THR A 35 8.59 2.88 -4.91
N ILE A 36 9.40 3.90 -5.23
CA ILE A 36 9.33 5.22 -4.60
C ILE A 36 7.98 5.89 -4.90
N ALA A 37 7.53 5.84 -6.14
CA ALA A 37 6.27 6.45 -6.55
C ALA A 37 5.07 5.76 -5.92
N CYS A 38 5.04 4.43 -5.84
CA CYS A 38 4.00 3.68 -5.13
C CYS A 38 3.91 4.09 -3.65
N ALA A 39 5.06 4.25 -2.98
CA ALA A 39 5.09 4.73 -1.60
C ALA A 39 4.61 6.18 -1.47
N ALA A 40 4.97 7.06 -2.42
CA ALA A 40 4.55 8.45 -2.44
C ALA A 40 3.05 8.61 -2.70
N MET A 41 2.47 7.83 -3.62
CA MET A 41 1.04 7.86 -3.96
C MET A 41 0.12 7.39 -2.82
N ARG A 42 0.66 6.72 -1.80
CA ARG A 42 -0.08 6.41 -0.56
C ARG A 42 -0.27 7.63 0.35
N ASN A 43 0.49 8.70 0.12
CA ASN A 43 0.33 9.95 0.87
C ASN A 43 -0.75 10.82 0.19
N PRO A 44 -1.88 11.12 0.87
CA PRO A 44 -2.99 11.87 0.28
C PRO A 44 -2.58 13.26 -0.19
N ALA A 45 -1.76 13.98 0.59
CA ALA A 45 -1.30 15.32 0.22
C ALA A 45 -0.38 15.29 -1.03
N PHE A 46 0.48 14.28 -1.14
CA PHE A 46 1.29 14.10 -2.35
C PHE A 46 0.40 13.81 -3.56
N LYS A 47 -0.55 12.87 -3.42
CA LYS A 47 -1.49 12.49 -4.49
C LYS A 47 -2.30 13.70 -4.97
N GLU A 48 -2.81 14.51 -4.05
CA GLU A 48 -3.53 15.76 -4.36
C GLU A 48 -2.66 16.73 -5.18
N ILE A 49 -1.43 17.00 -4.73
CA ILE A 49 -0.52 17.93 -5.41
C ILE A 49 -0.18 17.44 -6.82
N VAL A 50 0.20 16.18 -7.00
CA VAL A 50 0.66 15.67 -8.31
C VAL A 50 -0.48 15.45 -9.29
N SER A 51 -1.72 15.28 -8.82
CA SER A 51 -2.92 15.17 -9.65
C SER A 51 -3.51 16.52 -10.05
N THR A 52 -3.09 17.61 -9.40
CA THR A 52 -3.60 18.95 -9.70
C THR A 52 -3.21 19.37 -11.11
N GLN A 53 -4.21 19.59 -11.97
CA GLN A 53 -4.03 20.03 -13.35
C GLN A 53 -3.71 21.51 -13.45
N LYS A 54 -4.39 22.35 -12.65
CA LYS A 54 -4.25 23.81 -12.65
C LYS A 54 -4.57 24.35 -11.28
N VAL A 55 -3.79 25.33 -10.84
CA VAL A 55 -4.03 26.07 -9.59
C VAL A 55 -3.72 27.53 -9.77
N VAL A 56 -4.48 28.38 -9.09
CA VAL A 56 -4.23 29.83 -9.00
C VAL A 56 -3.65 30.10 -7.63
N VAL A 57 -2.46 30.65 -7.58
CA VAL A 57 -1.79 31.03 -6.32
C VAL A 57 -1.69 32.54 -6.23
N GLN A 58 -1.90 33.12 -5.04
CA GLN A 58 -1.69 34.55 -4.79
C GLN A 58 -0.20 34.82 -4.62
N ASP A 59 0.32 35.76 -5.34
CA ASP A 59 1.75 36.10 -5.34
C ASP A 59 1.99 37.38 -4.48
N GLY A 60 1.78 37.24 -3.14
CA GLY A 60 2.27 38.17 -2.12
C GLY A 60 2.05 39.70 -2.37
N GLY A 61 1.07 40.09 -3.19
CA GLY A 61 0.79 41.48 -3.56
C GLY A 61 0.94 41.83 -5.05
N ASN A 62 1.51 40.91 -5.88
CA ASN A 62 1.74 41.15 -7.32
C ASN A 62 0.64 40.52 -8.21
N GLY A 63 -0.46 40.06 -7.64
CA GLY A 63 -1.56 39.43 -8.38
C GLY A 63 -1.63 37.90 -8.31
N ASN A 64 -2.46 37.31 -9.16
CA ASN A 64 -2.66 35.87 -9.20
C ASN A 64 -1.76 35.22 -10.25
N ARG A 65 -1.03 34.19 -9.87
CA ARG A 65 -0.28 33.31 -10.79
C ARG A 65 -1.06 32.06 -11.08
N VAL A 66 -1.22 31.76 -12.36
CA VAL A 66 -1.82 30.51 -12.81
C VAL A 66 -0.71 29.49 -13.09
N LEU A 67 -0.70 28.39 -12.34
CA LEU A 67 0.21 27.27 -12.56
C LEU A 67 -0.55 26.15 -13.28
N VAL A 68 0.01 25.64 -14.37
CA VAL A 68 -0.57 24.56 -15.17
C VAL A 68 0.40 23.39 -15.18
N ASN A 69 -0.08 22.22 -14.80
CA ASN A 69 0.71 20.99 -14.81
C ASN A 69 1.04 20.58 -16.25
N LYS A 70 2.31 20.37 -16.53
CA LYS A 70 2.80 19.98 -17.87
C LYS A 70 2.70 18.47 -18.14
N ASN A 71 2.26 17.69 -17.17
CA ASN A 71 2.06 16.24 -17.35
C ASN A 71 0.81 16.00 -18.20
N LYS A 72 0.98 15.68 -19.46
CA LYS A 72 -0.13 15.46 -20.42
C LYS A 72 -1.01 14.28 -20.03
N MET A 73 -0.48 13.28 -19.27
CA MET A 73 -1.29 12.14 -18.83
C MET A 73 -2.55 12.61 -18.08
N LEU A 74 -2.44 13.66 -17.26
CA LEU A 74 -3.57 14.19 -16.49
C LEU A 74 -4.74 14.71 -17.35
N TYR A 75 -4.51 14.95 -18.63
CA TYR A 75 -5.51 15.47 -19.57
C TYR A 75 -5.94 14.45 -20.62
N GLN A 76 -5.13 13.41 -20.86
CA GLN A 76 -5.27 12.52 -22.01
C GLN A 76 -5.58 11.06 -21.62
N PHE A 77 -5.34 10.68 -20.36
CA PHE A 77 -5.50 9.30 -19.91
C PHE A 77 -6.55 9.22 -18.81
N ASP A 78 -7.56 8.37 -19.00
CA ASP A 78 -8.63 8.18 -18.03
C ASP A 78 -8.10 7.61 -16.71
N GLY A 79 -8.52 8.24 -15.59
CA GLY A 79 -8.04 7.89 -14.25
C GLY A 79 -6.64 8.40 -13.91
N ALA A 80 -5.94 9.13 -14.80
CA ALA A 80 -4.60 9.66 -14.50
C ALA A 80 -4.62 10.62 -13.31
N ASN A 81 -3.70 10.39 -12.35
CA ASN A 81 -3.58 11.14 -11.10
C ASN A 81 -2.13 11.48 -10.71
N GLY A 82 -1.20 11.48 -11.67
CA GLY A 82 0.20 11.88 -11.42
C GLY A 82 1.14 11.38 -12.51
N VAL A 83 2.44 11.38 -12.28
CA VAL A 83 3.16 11.82 -11.09
C VAL A 83 4.18 12.90 -11.49
N LYS A 84 5.19 12.56 -12.36
CA LYS A 84 6.29 13.49 -12.68
C LYS A 84 6.87 13.24 -14.06
N THR A 85 7.01 14.33 -14.81
CA THR A 85 7.78 14.36 -16.07
C THR A 85 9.23 14.75 -15.81
N GLY A 86 10.16 14.24 -16.59
CA GLY A 86 11.56 14.63 -16.53
C GLY A 86 12.21 14.64 -17.92
N TYR A 87 13.11 15.59 -18.12
CA TYR A 87 13.94 15.65 -19.32
C TYR A 87 15.28 16.31 -19.03
N THR A 88 16.35 15.65 -19.42
CA THR A 88 17.68 16.25 -19.60
C THR A 88 18.28 15.68 -20.88
N LYS A 89 19.31 16.36 -21.45
CA LYS A 89 20.00 15.82 -22.65
C LYS A 89 20.64 14.45 -22.40
N ILE A 90 21.08 14.19 -21.16
CA ILE A 90 21.75 12.94 -20.76
C ILE A 90 20.74 11.85 -20.49
N ALA A 91 19.70 12.11 -19.69
CA ALA A 91 18.73 11.12 -19.28
C ALA A 91 17.63 10.86 -20.33
N GLY A 92 17.48 11.73 -21.32
CA GLY A 92 16.38 11.65 -22.29
C GLY A 92 15.02 11.99 -21.65
N ARG A 93 13.94 11.59 -22.31
CA ARG A 93 12.56 11.77 -21.80
C ARG A 93 12.21 10.69 -20.81
N CYS A 94 11.77 11.09 -19.63
CA CYS A 94 11.39 10.21 -18.54
C CYS A 94 10.01 10.59 -18.01
N LEU A 95 9.21 9.60 -17.65
CA LEU A 95 7.88 9.81 -17.10
C LEU A 95 7.58 8.75 -16.04
N VAL A 96 7.14 9.22 -14.89
CA VAL A 96 6.43 8.42 -13.90
C VAL A 96 4.96 8.79 -14.01
N SER A 97 4.08 7.84 -14.33
CA SER A 97 2.64 8.07 -14.44
C SER A 97 1.90 7.28 -13.36
N GLY A 98 0.88 7.91 -12.77
CA GLY A 98 -0.08 7.26 -11.91
C GLY A 98 -1.46 7.30 -12.53
N ALA A 99 -2.23 6.23 -12.35
CA ALA A 99 -3.65 6.21 -12.70
C ALA A 99 -4.43 5.30 -11.75
N GLU A 100 -5.70 5.65 -11.50
CA GLU A 100 -6.59 4.86 -10.65
C GLU A 100 -7.93 4.63 -11.35
N ARG A 101 -8.36 3.35 -11.39
CA ARG A 101 -9.69 2.94 -11.88
C ARG A 101 -10.24 1.87 -10.97
N GLY A 102 -11.52 2.00 -10.59
CA GLY A 102 -12.19 1.02 -9.72
C GLY A 102 -11.45 0.78 -8.39
N GLY A 103 -10.81 1.79 -7.82
CA GLY A 103 -10.01 1.68 -6.59
C GLY A 103 -8.61 1.09 -6.77
N MET A 104 -8.27 0.60 -7.97
CA MET A 104 -6.94 0.08 -8.27
C MET A 104 -5.99 1.20 -8.72
N GLN A 105 -5.02 1.55 -7.88
CA GLN A 105 -3.96 2.51 -8.20
C GLN A 105 -2.81 1.79 -8.89
N LEU A 106 -2.45 2.23 -10.09
CA LEU A 106 -1.29 1.77 -10.84
C LEU A 106 -0.25 2.87 -11.00
N VAL A 107 1.01 2.47 -11.14
CA VAL A 107 2.14 3.34 -11.46
C VAL A 107 2.93 2.74 -12.61
N SER A 108 3.22 3.53 -13.64
CA SER A 108 4.15 3.16 -14.71
C SER A 108 5.36 4.09 -14.73
N VAL A 109 6.52 3.54 -15.11
CA VAL A 109 7.77 4.29 -15.21
C VAL A 109 8.43 3.98 -16.56
N VAL A 110 8.70 5.02 -17.33
CA VAL A 110 9.49 4.95 -18.55
C VAL A 110 10.69 5.90 -18.46
N LEU A 111 11.87 5.41 -18.80
CA LEU A 111 13.13 6.14 -18.79
C LEU A 111 13.73 6.15 -20.19
N ASN A 112 14.26 7.32 -20.59
CA ASN A 112 14.82 7.55 -21.94
C ASN A 112 13.89 6.99 -23.04
N CYS A 113 12.61 7.33 -22.97
CA CYS A 113 11.58 6.77 -23.82
C CYS A 113 10.91 7.84 -24.68
N HIS A 114 10.83 7.59 -25.99
CA HIS A 114 10.05 8.42 -26.89
C HIS A 114 9.24 7.49 -27.85
N PRO A 115 7.93 7.68 -27.89
CA PRO A 115 7.06 8.64 -27.21
C PRO A 115 6.70 8.19 -25.78
N MET A 116 7.00 9.01 -24.76
CA MET A 116 6.86 8.62 -23.35
C MET A 116 5.39 8.54 -22.87
N TYR A 117 4.51 9.39 -23.38
CA TYR A 117 3.10 9.43 -22.95
C TYR A 117 2.33 8.24 -23.50
N GLU A 118 2.48 7.97 -24.78
CA GLU A 118 1.84 6.85 -25.46
C GLU A 118 2.31 5.53 -24.85
N ARG A 119 3.61 5.39 -24.62
CA ARG A 119 4.15 4.17 -24.00
C ARG A 119 3.66 3.97 -22.56
N SER A 120 3.58 5.05 -21.78
CA SER A 120 3.02 4.97 -20.42
C SER A 120 1.54 4.60 -20.44
N ALA A 121 0.76 5.15 -21.36
CA ALA A 121 -0.65 4.82 -21.54
C ALA A 121 -0.84 3.34 -21.92
N GLU A 122 -0.07 2.83 -22.88
CA GLU A 122 -0.09 1.40 -23.27
C GLU A 122 0.18 0.47 -22.08
N ILE A 123 1.21 0.77 -21.29
CA ILE A 123 1.55 -0.04 -20.09
C ILE A 123 0.41 -0.03 -19.10
N LEU A 124 -0.17 1.13 -18.80
CA LEU A 124 -1.27 1.24 -17.86
C LEU A 124 -2.53 0.52 -18.35
N GLU A 125 -2.91 0.69 -19.64
CA GLU A 125 -4.05 -0.03 -20.23
C GLU A 125 -3.87 -1.55 -20.19
N GLN A 126 -2.68 -2.05 -20.53
CA GLN A 126 -2.37 -3.48 -20.45
C GLN A 126 -2.51 -4.00 -19.01
N CYS A 127 -2.09 -3.21 -18.02
CA CYS A 127 -2.22 -3.59 -16.62
C CYS A 127 -3.67 -3.55 -16.15
N PHE A 128 -4.44 -2.51 -16.50
CA PHE A 128 -5.88 -2.44 -16.18
C PHE A 128 -6.70 -3.53 -16.86
N ALA A 129 -6.31 -3.95 -18.08
CA ALA A 129 -6.94 -5.07 -18.76
C ALA A 129 -6.60 -6.43 -18.14
N LYS A 130 -5.38 -6.57 -17.58
CA LYS A 130 -4.88 -7.83 -17.03
C LYS A 130 -5.30 -8.07 -15.58
N TYR A 131 -5.36 -7.02 -14.77
CA TYR A 131 -5.59 -7.13 -13.33
C TYR A 131 -6.90 -6.48 -12.92
N SER A 132 -7.58 -7.10 -11.96
CA SER A 132 -8.76 -6.54 -11.29
C SER A 132 -8.52 -6.49 -9.80
N LEU A 133 -8.97 -5.42 -9.14
CA LEU A 133 -8.88 -5.31 -7.69
C LEU A 133 -9.92 -6.24 -7.05
N VAL A 134 -9.47 -7.20 -6.27
CA VAL A 134 -10.31 -8.19 -5.60
C VAL A 134 -10.21 -8.00 -4.09
N SER A 135 -11.35 -7.90 -3.38
CA SER A 135 -11.38 -7.95 -1.92
C SER A 135 -11.10 -9.39 -1.50
N LEU A 136 -9.94 -9.58 -0.85
CA LEU A 136 -9.50 -10.90 -0.38
C LEU A 136 -9.93 -11.16 1.05
N PHE A 137 -10.11 -10.12 1.83
CA PHE A 137 -10.55 -10.22 3.21
C PHE A 137 -11.35 -8.98 3.62
N GLU A 138 -12.47 -9.22 4.29
CA GLU A 138 -13.26 -8.19 4.96
C GLU A 138 -13.08 -8.28 6.47
N PRO A 139 -13.11 -7.16 7.22
CA PRO A 139 -13.02 -7.17 8.66
C PRO A 139 -14.01 -8.15 9.29
N LYS A 140 -13.55 -8.96 10.24
CA LYS A 140 -14.36 -10.02 10.81
C LYS A 140 -14.11 -10.21 12.30
N GLU A 141 -15.20 -10.30 13.07
CA GLU A 141 -15.18 -10.78 14.44
C GLU A 141 -15.25 -12.32 14.47
N MET A 142 -14.55 -12.89 15.44
CA MET A 142 -14.50 -14.33 15.71
C MET A 142 -14.58 -14.58 17.20
N THR A 143 -14.97 -15.79 17.58
CA THR A 143 -15.01 -16.20 18.99
C THR A 143 -14.07 -17.36 19.21
N LEU A 144 -13.13 -17.22 20.14
CA LEU A 144 -12.17 -18.23 20.52
C LEU A 144 -12.56 -18.86 21.87
N PRO A 145 -12.43 -20.18 22.04
CA PRO A 145 -12.59 -20.83 23.34
C PRO A 145 -11.47 -20.39 24.28
N THR A 146 -11.75 -20.34 25.56
CA THR A 146 -10.72 -20.12 26.59
C THR A 146 -10.38 -21.43 27.31
N GLU A 147 -9.28 -21.45 28.07
CA GLU A 147 -8.90 -22.55 28.93
C GLU A 147 -9.96 -22.86 30.01
N VAL A 148 -10.85 -21.93 30.30
CA VAL A 148 -11.94 -22.08 31.26
C VAL A 148 -13.20 -22.55 30.51
N LYS A 149 -13.65 -23.78 30.81
CA LYS A 149 -14.82 -24.38 30.19
C LYS A 149 -16.05 -23.49 30.28
N GLY A 150 -16.68 -23.24 29.13
CA GLY A 150 -17.88 -22.41 29.02
C GLY A 150 -17.61 -20.90 28.94
N LYS A 151 -16.34 -20.48 28.90
CA LYS A 151 -15.95 -19.10 28.57
C LYS A 151 -15.37 -19.00 27.17
N SER A 152 -15.58 -17.87 26.54
CA SER A 152 -15.03 -17.53 25.25
C SER A 152 -14.47 -16.11 25.25
N CYS A 153 -13.66 -15.78 24.26
CA CYS A 153 -13.10 -14.47 24.04
C CYS A 153 -13.42 -14.05 22.60
N ARG A 154 -14.04 -12.88 22.45
CA ARG A 154 -14.27 -12.29 21.13
C ARG A 154 -13.01 -11.56 20.67
N VAL A 155 -12.66 -11.82 19.41
CA VAL A 155 -11.47 -11.28 18.75
C VAL A 155 -11.86 -10.69 17.41
N GLU A 156 -11.04 -9.81 16.88
CA GLU A 156 -11.27 -9.13 15.61
C GLU A 156 -10.01 -9.11 14.75
N ALA A 157 -10.18 -9.37 13.45
CA ALA A 157 -9.28 -8.97 12.39
C ALA A 157 -9.85 -7.69 11.76
N LYS A 158 -9.24 -6.53 12.08
CA LYS A 158 -9.82 -5.20 11.83
C LYS A 158 -9.70 -4.71 10.41
N GLU A 159 -8.61 -5.08 9.73
CA GLU A 159 -8.25 -4.50 8.45
C GLU A 159 -8.74 -5.37 7.31
N GLY A 160 -9.53 -4.80 6.40
CA GLY A 160 -9.84 -5.40 5.12
C GLY A 160 -8.61 -5.35 4.19
N PHE A 161 -8.52 -6.29 3.26
CA PHE A 161 -7.42 -6.32 2.30
C PHE A 161 -7.90 -6.65 0.91
N SER A 162 -7.57 -5.77 -0.04
CA SER A 162 -7.81 -5.95 -1.47
C SER A 162 -6.50 -5.97 -2.23
N TYR A 163 -6.41 -6.81 -3.26
CA TYR A 163 -5.20 -6.97 -4.04
C TYR A 163 -5.53 -7.12 -5.54
N PRO A 164 -4.71 -6.51 -6.45
CA PRO A 164 -4.87 -6.71 -7.87
C PRO A 164 -4.49 -8.13 -8.27
N LEU A 165 -5.44 -8.90 -8.79
CA LEU A 165 -5.21 -10.26 -9.29
C LEU A 165 -5.48 -10.34 -10.79
N ALA A 166 -4.67 -11.13 -11.48
CA ALA A 166 -4.94 -11.57 -12.84
C ALA A 166 -5.96 -12.74 -12.84
N GLU A 167 -6.52 -13.03 -14.00
CA GLU A 167 -7.42 -14.16 -14.18
C GLU A 167 -6.79 -15.47 -13.70
N GLY A 168 -7.53 -16.24 -12.88
CA GLY A 168 -7.08 -17.52 -12.32
C GLY A 168 -6.20 -17.42 -11.07
N GLU A 169 -5.68 -16.25 -10.70
CA GLU A 169 -4.82 -16.11 -9.51
C GLU A 169 -5.60 -16.22 -8.18
N LEU A 170 -6.90 -15.94 -8.18
CA LEU A 170 -7.72 -16.04 -6.97
C LEU A 170 -7.69 -17.45 -6.36
N SER A 171 -7.64 -18.49 -7.20
CA SER A 171 -7.53 -19.88 -6.73
C SER A 171 -6.21 -20.25 -6.04
N LYS A 172 -5.20 -19.39 -6.18
CA LYS A 172 -3.86 -19.56 -5.59
C LYS A 172 -3.69 -18.74 -4.31
N VAL A 173 -4.69 -17.95 -3.93
CA VAL A 173 -4.69 -17.18 -2.69
C VAL A 173 -4.97 -18.12 -1.52
N GLN A 174 -4.19 -17.98 -0.46
CA GLN A 174 -4.37 -18.67 0.80
C GLN A 174 -4.54 -17.66 1.94
N ILE A 175 -5.52 -17.89 2.80
CA ILE A 175 -5.73 -17.11 4.02
C ILE A 175 -5.47 -18.04 5.20
N LEU A 176 -4.45 -17.75 5.96
CA LEU A 176 -4.02 -18.55 7.11
C LEU A 176 -4.33 -17.79 8.40
N PHE A 177 -4.82 -18.51 9.39
CA PHE A 177 -5.04 -18.01 10.74
C PHE A 177 -4.15 -18.80 11.69
N ASP A 178 -3.24 -18.13 12.34
CA ASP A 178 -2.46 -18.67 13.46
C ASP A 178 -3.14 -18.20 14.77
N LEU A 179 -3.95 -19.10 15.33
CA LEU A 179 -4.77 -18.86 16.51
C LEU A 179 -4.51 -19.96 17.54
N PRO A 180 -4.49 -19.64 18.84
CA PRO A 180 -4.37 -20.65 19.89
C PRO A 180 -5.65 -21.50 19.94
N GLU A 181 -5.51 -22.81 20.17
CA GLU A 181 -6.64 -23.72 20.41
C GLU A 181 -7.51 -23.24 21.60
N GLN A 182 -6.88 -22.69 22.63
CA GLN A 182 -7.54 -22.11 23.80
C GLN A 182 -6.80 -20.85 24.24
N VAL A 183 -7.56 -19.80 24.55
CA VAL A 183 -7.02 -18.53 25.05
C VAL A 183 -6.79 -18.63 26.56
N LYS A 184 -5.57 -18.32 27.00
CA LYS A 184 -5.21 -18.23 28.42
C LYS A 184 -5.74 -16.96 29.03
N LEU A 185 -6.35 -17.05 30.21
CA LEU A 185 -6.90 -15.92 30.95
C LEU A 185 -5.94 -15.42 32.06
N PRO A 186 -5.92 -14.12 32.38
CA PRO A 186 -6.80 -13.06 31.87
C PRO A 186 -6.36 -12.49 30.52
N VAL A 187 -7.34 -11.95 29.76
CA VAL A 187 -7.13 -11.22 28.51
C VAL A 187 -7.71 -9.83 28.64
N LYS A 188 -7.03 -8.84 28.10
CA LYS A 188 -7.49 -7.45 28.02
C LYS A 188 -7.89 -7.11 26.58
N CYS A 189 -8.85 -6.19 26.44
CA CYS A 189 -9.16 -5.60 25.16
C CYS A 189 -7.89 -4.99 24.54
N GLY A 190 -7.63 -5.35 23.26
CA GLY A 190 -6.41 -4.96 22.53
C GLY A 190 -5.25 -5.96 22.59
N ASP A 191 -5.32 -6.98 23.46
CA ASP A 191 -4.28 -8.02 23.49
C ASP A 191 -4.28 -8.80 22.18
N ALA A 192 -3.10 -8.99 21.59
CA ALA A 192 -2.92 -9.80 20.40
C ALA A 192 -2.98 -11.29 20.78
N LEU A 193 -3.92 -12.01 20.18
CA LEU A 193 -4.16 -13.44 20.45
C LEU A 193 -3.81 -14.33 19.28
N GLY A 194 -3.42 -13.76 18.14
CA GLY A 194 -2.99 -14.49 16.97
C GLY A 194 -2.66 -13.56 15.81
N GLU A 195 -2.45 -14.16 14.66
CA GLU A 195 -2.14 -13.48 13.40
C GLU A 195 -2.94 -14.08 12.25
N MET A 196 -3.32 -13.22 11.29
CA MET A 196 -3.85 -13.63 10.01
C MET A 196 -2.85 -13.26 8.92
N GLN A 197 -2.66 -14.15 7.96
CA GLN A 197 -1.78 -13.94 6.81
C GLN A 197 -2.52 -14.25 5.53
N ILE A 198 -2.27 -13.45 4.49
CA ILE A 198 -2.76 -13.69 3.13
C ILE A 198 -1.56 -13.88 2.23
N LEU A 199 -1.53 -15.02 1.53
CA LEU A 199 -0.46 -15.40 0.63
C LEU A 199 -0.98 -15.59 -0.79
N LEU A 200 -0.15 -15.28 -1.78
CA LEU A 200 -0.32 -15.66 -3.18
C LEU A 200 0.89 -16.49 -3.61
N GLU A 201 0.68 -17.74 -4.02
CA GLU A 201 1.77 -18.66 -4.41
C GLU A 201 2.91 -18.74 -3.36
N ASN A 202 2.54 -18.80 -2.06
CA ASN A 202 3.45 -18.77 -0.89
C ASN A 202 4.19 -17.45 -0.65
N GLN A 203 3.92 -16.40 -1.43
CA GLN A 203 4.42 -15.06 -1.16
C GLN A 203 3.46 -14.32 -0.22
N LEU A 204 3.97 -13.81 0.90
CA LEU A 204 3.18 -13.02 1.84
C LEU A 204 2.78 -11.68 1.19
N LEU A 205 1.48 -11.44 1.08
CA LEU A 205 0.90 -10.19 0.60
C LEU A 205 0.52 -9.26 1.74
N PHE A 206 -0.05 -9.82 2.81
CA PHE A 206 -0.58 -9.06 3.93
C PHE A 206 -0.56 -9.90 5.21
N SER A 207 -0.31 -9.26 6.35
CA SER A 207 -0.54 -9.84 7.67
C SER A 207 -1.10 -8.81 8.63
N GLN A 208 -1.94 -9.26 9.57
CA GLN A 208 -2.44 -8.46 10.67
C GLN A 208 -2.59 -9.29 11.94
N LYS A 209 -2.46 -8.61 13.10
CA LYS A 209 -2.75 -9.22 14.39
C LYS A 209 -4.26 -9.37 14.57
N ILE A 210 -4.65 -10.48 15.19
CA ILE A 210 -6.00 -10.71 15.66
C ILE A 210 -6.03 -10.32 17.14
N VAL A 211 -6.85 -9.35 17.47
CA VAL A 211 -6.86 -8.74 18.81
C VAL A 211 -8.16 -8.99 19.53
N SER A 212 -8.09 -9.12 20.86
CA SER A 212 -9.31 -9.19 21.70
C SER A 212 -10.07 -7.86 21.67
N ILE A 213 -11.38 -7.94 21.54
CA ILE A 213 -12.30 -6.78 21.61
C ILE A 213 -12.96 -6.64 22.97
N GLU A 214 -12.62 -7.51 23.94
CA GLU A 214 -13.19 -7.50 25.29
C GLU A 214 -12.18 -7.90 26.35
N ASN A 215 -12.54 -7.63 27.60
CA ASN A 215 -11.77 -8.09 28.76
C ASN A 215 -12.38 -9.38 29.29
N VAL A 216 -11.59 -10.46 29.33
CA VAL A 216 -12.03 -11.75 29.88
C VAL A 216 -11.15 -12.11 31.08
N LYS A 217 -11.77 -12.39 32.24
CA LYS A 217 -11.06 -12.74 33.45
C LYS A 217 -11.54 -14.10 33.99
N LYS A 218 -10.68 -14.79 34.76
CA LYS A 218 -11.10 -15.92 35.58
C LYS A 218 -12.02 -15.40 36.71
N SER A 219 -13.10 -16.12 36.96
CA SER A 219 -13.90 -15.87 38.17
C SER A 219 -13.19 -16.46 39.38
N PHE A 220 -13.61 -16.07 40.59
CA PHE A 220 -13.08 -16.66 41.84
C PHE A 220 -13.26 -18.19 41.87
N ILE A 221 -14.38 -18.69 41.36
CA ILE A 221 -14.66 -20.15 41.25
C ILE A 221 -13.70 -20.84 40.31
N ASP A 222 -13.36 -20.21 39.20
CA ASP A 222 -12.39 -20.75 38.22
C ASP A 222 -11.00 -20.91 38.85
N ILE A 223 -10.57 -19.89 39.63
CA ILE A 223 -9.30 -19.91 40.36
C ILE A 223 -9.27 -21.05 41.42
N LEU A 224 -10.35 -21.21 42.18
CA LEU A 224 -10.44 -22.29 43.15
C LEU A 224 -10.39 -23.69 42.51
N ARG A 225 -11.01 -23.86 41.32
CA ARG A 225 -10.94 -25.12 40.56
C ARG A 225 -9.54 -25.42 40.07
N ASP A 226 -8.81 -24.41 39.60
CA ASP A 226 -7.43 -24.58 39.15
C ASP A 226 -6.52 -25.02 40.32
N ILE A 227 -6.73 -24.47 41.54
CA ILE A 227 -5.99 -24.86 42.76
C ILE A 227 -6.30 -26.29 43.16
N ALA A 228 -7.55 -26.73 43.01
CA ALA A 228 -7.99 -28.09 43.39
C ALA A 228 -7.56 -29.18 42.39
N ASN A 229 -7.20 -28.82 41.15
CA ASN A 229 -6.77 -29.73 40.09
C ASN A 229 -5.25 -29.81 39.90
N ASN A 230 -4.45 -29.03 40.64
CA ASN A 230 -3.00 -29.09 40.78
C ASN A 230 -2.58 -29.77 42.05
#